data_b29bd142f42fe46c68c19a18fdc7c92c
#
_entry.id   b29bd142f42fe46c68c19a18fdc7c92c
#
_cell.length_a   1.000
_cell.length_b   1.000
_cell.length_c   1.000
_cell.angle_alpha   90.00
_cell.angle_beta   90.00
_cell.angle_gamma   90.00
#
_symmetry.space_group_name_H-M   'P 1'
#
loop_
_entity.id
_entity.type
_entity.pdbx_description
1 polymer ?
#
loop_
_entity_poly.entity_id
_entity_poly.type
_entity_poly.pdbx_seq_one_letter_code
_entity_poly.pdbx_strand_id
1 'polypeptide(L)'
;MANDSKTWRCGKFELKFDRPRIMGVLNVTPDSFSDGGEHFDADAAIAYGLQMLDEGADIIDVGGESTRPGFTPVSADEEARRVLPVVRALAQKGAIVSIDTRHVDVAKAAVRVGASIVNDVTGFTDPKMVEFVKGSNCGVIVMHAGEPTEEAPKRHTAVQLDTSAAAFVAEKA
;
A
#
# COMPACT_ATOMS: atom_id res chain seq x y z
N MET A 1 -18.96 -29.78 -2.85
CA MET A 1 -18.69 -28.59 -3.66
C MET A 1 -17.32 -28.10 -3.22
N ALA A 2 -16.32 -28.21 -4.10
CA ALA A 2 -14.98 -27.67 -3.82
C ALA A 2 -15.11 -26.16 -3.67
N ASN A 3 -14.76 -25.63 -2.49
CA ASN A 3 -14.66 -24.21 -2.25
C ASN A 3 -13.39 -23.75 -2.99
N ASP A 4 -13.54 -23.29 -4.22
CA ASP A 4 -12.45 -22.76 -5.04
C ASP A 4 -12.07 -21.40 -4.46
N SER A 5 -11.33 -21.43 -3.33
CA SER A 5 -10.89 -20.21 -2.66
C SER A 5 -9.94 -19.48 -3.59
N LYS A 6 -10.35 -18.28 -4.04
CA LYS A 6 -9.51 -17.42 -4.85
C LYS A 6 -8.20 -17.15 -4.09
N THR A 7 -7.08 -17.24 -4.80
CA THR A 7 -5.74 -17.01 -4.25
C THR A 7 -5.13 -15.78 -4.92
N TRP A 8 -4.57 -14.88 -4.14
CA TRP A 8 -3.85 -13.72 -4.62
C TRP A 8 -2.35 -13.87 -4.34
N ARG A 9 -1.54 -13.79 -5.38
CA ARG A 9 -0.08 -13.83 -5.26
C ARG A 9 0.47 -12.43 -5.07
N CYS A 10 1.27 -12.26 -4.00
CA CYS A 10 1.91 -11.00 -3.63
C CYS A 10 3.38 -11.27 -3.32
N GLY A 11 4.26 -11.10 -4.31
CA GLY A 11 5.67 -11.42 -4.16
C GLY A 11 5.89 -12.89 -3.82
N LYS A 12 6.42 -13.16 -2.63
CA LYS A 12 6.65 -14.52 -2.10
C LYS A 12 5.44 -15.12 -1.37
N PHE A 13 4.37 -14.36 -1.19
CA PHE A 13 3.20 -14.77 -0.42
C PHE A 13 2.04 -15.21 -1.33
N GLU A 14 1.20 -16.09 -0.81
CA GLU A 14 -0.09 -16.47 -1.38
C GLU A 14 -1.18 -16.23 -0.34
N LEU A 15 -2.06 -15.25 -0.62
CA LEU A 15 -3.23 -14.96 0.19
C LEU A 15 -4.44 -15.73 -0.34
N LYS A 16 -5.02 -16.62 0.46
CA LYS A 16 -6.27 -17.31 0.15
C LYS A 16 -7.44 -16.48 0.64
N PHE A 17 -8.47 -16.31 -0.19
CA PHE A 17 -9.71 -15.60 0.18
C PHE A 17 -10.78 -16.59 0.66
N ASP A 18 -10.43 -17.42 1.61
CA ASP A 18 -11.34 -18.32 2.35
C ASP A 18 -12.09 -17.58 3.47
N ARG A 19 -11.62 -16.38 3.84
CA ARG A 19 -12.22 -15.41 4.74
C ARG A 19 -11.90 -13.99 4.29
N PRO A 20 -12.60 -12.96 4.79
CA PRO A 20 -12.15 -11.56 4.61
C PRO A 20 -10.73 -11.37 5.13
N ARG A 21 -9.90 -10.65 4.36
CA ARG A 21 -8.55 -10.26 4.76
C ARG A 21 -8.59 -8.83 5.29
N ILE A 22 -7.87 -8.59 6.37
CA ILE A 22 -7.82 -7.30 7.04
C ILE A 22 -6.52 -6.61 6.66
N MET A 23 -6.61 -5.39 6.16
CA MET A 23 -5.47 -4.53 5.88
C MET A 23 -5.44 -3.39 6.88
N GLY A 24 -4.43 -3.39 7.74
CA GLY A 24 -4.14 -2.30 8.67
C GLY A 24 -3.44 -1.15 7.93
N VAL A 25 -3.96 0.08 8.07
CA VAL A 25 -3.38 1.27 7.44
C VAL A 25 -2.42 1.95 8.42
N LEU A 26 -1.17 2.07 8.02
CA LEU A 26 -0.09 2.66 8.81
C LEU A 26 0.44 3.94 8.12
N ASN A 27 -0.08 5.09 8.54
CA ASN A 27 0.38 6.39 8.04
C ASN A 27 1.66 6.83 8.75
N VAL A 28 2.75 6.90 7.99
CA VAL A 28 4.09 7.24 8.45
C VAL A 28 4.34 8.73 8.22
N THR A 29 3.53 9.55 8.88
CA THR A 29 3.63 11.03 8.79
C THR A 29 4.13 11.61 10.12
N PRO A 30 4.80 12.78 10.11
CA PRO A 30 5.29 13.41 11.34
C PRO A 30 4.20 13.58 12.40
N ASP A 31 2.99 13.92 11.97
CA ASP A 31 1.84 14.13 12.88
C ASP A 31 1.31 12.84 13.52
N SER A 32 1.65 11.68 12.96
CA SER A 32 1.12 10.39 13.43
C SER A 32 1.96 9.77 14.55
N PHE A 33 3.27 10.04 14.59
CA PHE A 33 4.22 9.40 15.51
C PHE A 33 5.25 10.40 16.07
N SER A 34 4.83 11.63 16.39
CA SER A 34 5.68 12.59 17.07
C SER A 34 5.11 12.88 18.47
N ASP A 35 5.95 12.82 19.48
CA ASP A 35 5.65 13.30 20.84
C ASP A 35 5.65 14.84 20.91
N GLY A 36 5.04 15.52 19.90
CA GLY A 36 5.07 16.97 19.80
C GLY A 36 6.40 17.55 19.29
N GLY A 37 7.30 16.71 18.74
CA GLY A 37 8.58 17.10 18.16
C GLY A 37 8.58 17.05 16.62
N GLU A 38 9.55 17.72 16.01
CA GLU A 38 9.71 17.78 14.54
C GLU A 38 10.24 16.49 13.90
N HIS A 39 10.44 15.42 14.69
CA HIS A 39 11.06 14.18 14.23
C HIS A 39 10.07 13.03 14.20
N PHE A 40 9.97 12.39 13.04
CA PHE A 40 9.26 11.12 12.83
C PHE A 40 9.96 9.99 13.60
N ASP A 41 9.19 9.26 14.42
CA ASP A 41 9.66 8.08 15.14
C ASP A 41 9.33 6.80 14.36
N ALA A 42 10.35 6.26 13.66
CA ALA A 42 10.22 5.02 12.91
C ALA A 42 9.97 3.82 13.83
N ASP A 43 10.53 3.81 15.03
CA ASP A 43 10.39 2.68 15.97
C ASP A 43 8.96 2.60 16.51
N ALA A 44 8.33 3.75 16.79
CA ALA A 44 6.92 3.81 17.16
C ALA A 44 6.00 3.31 16.03
N ALA A 45 6.26 3.71 14.78
CA ALA A 45 5.51 3.22 13.63
C ALA A 45 5.67 1.70 13.43
N ILE A 46 6.89 1.18 13.58
CA ILE A 46 7.16 -0.27 13.49
C ILE A 46 6.42 -1.01 14.60
N ALA A 47 6.49 -0.53 15.84
CA ALA A 47 5.80 -1.13 16.98
C ALA A 47 4.29 -1.18 16.75
N TYR A 48 3.70 -0.10 16.25
CA TYR A 48 2.27 -0.05 15.94
C TYR A 48 1.88 -0.98 14.78
N GLY A 49 2.70 -1.08 13.73
CA GLY A 49 2.49 -2.04 12.65
C GLY A 49 2.52 -3.50 13.14
N LEU A 50 3.44 -3.83 14.06
CA LEU A 50 3.49 -5.16 14.68
C LEU A 50 2.27 -5.42 15.57
N GLN A 51 1.81 -4.42 16.32
CA GLN A 51 0.58 -4.52 17.11
C GLN A 51 -0.64 -4.82 16.23
N MET A 52 -0.80 -4.15 15.08
CA MET A 52 -1.88 -4.45 14.14
C MET A 52 -1.87 -5.90 13.67
N LEU A 53 -0.68 -6.49 13.43
CA LEU A 53 -0.55 -7.90 13.06
C LEU A 53 -1.00 -8.81 14.20
N ASP A 54 -0.60 -8.52 15.44
CA ASP A 54 -0.99 -9.27 16.64
C ASP A 54 -2.51 -9.17 16.89
N GLU A 55 -3.13 -8.05 16.51
CA GLU A 55 -4.58 -7.83 16.56
C GLU A 55 -5.34 -8.48 15.39
N GLY A 56 -4.64 -9.06 14.43
CA GLY A 56 -5.23 -9.88 13.35
C GLY A 56 -5.24 -9.26 11.97
N ALA A 57 -4.48 -8.19 11.72
CA ALA A 57 -4.27 -7.71 10.36
C ALA A 57 -3.49 -8.76 9.55
N ASP A 58 -3.92 -9.00 8.31
CA ASP A 58 -3.24 -9.87 7.35
C ASP A 58 -2.16 -9.12 6.56
N ILE A 59 -2.38 -7.83 6.33
CA ILE A 59 -1.53 -6.94 5.52
C ILE A 59 -1.33 -5.64 6.29
N ILE A 60 -0.15 -5.05 6.22
CA ILE A 60 0.10 -3.67 6.68
C ILE A 60 0.36 -2.78 5.47
N ASP A 61 -0.49 -1.78 5.28
CA ASP A 61 -0.39 -0.79 4.20
C ASP A 61 0.32 0.46 4.72
N VAL A 62 1.56 0.67 4.25
CA VAL A 62 2.46 1.71 4.74
C VAL A 62 2.43 2.89 3.79
N GLY A 63 1.99 4.07 4.25
CA GLY A 63 1.95 5.30 3.48
C GLY A 63 2.75 6.44 4.13
N GLY A 64 3.55 7.16 3.34
CA GLY A 64 4.37 8.30 3.81
C GLY A 64 3.77 9.67 3.51
N GLU A 65 2.71 9.72 2.73
CA GLU A 65 1.97 10.92 2.36
C GLU A 65 0.52 10.82 2.88
N SER A 66 0.01 11.92 3.44
CA SER A 66 -1.40 11.96 3.84
C SER A 66 -2.27 12.13 2.59
N THR A 67 -3.32 11.32 2.47
CA THR A 67 -4.32 11.46 1.40
C THR A 67 -5.56 12.25 1.84
N ARG A 68 -5.51 12.91 3.01
CA ARG A 68 -6.62 13.73 3.52
C ARG A 68 -6.75 15.03 2.71
N PRO A 69 -7.98 15.58 2.55
CA PRO A 69 -8.17 16.89 1.92
C PRO A 69 -7.31 17.97 2.60
N GLY A 70 -6.58 18.76 1.79
CA GLY A 70 -5.72 19.83 2.30
C GLY A 70 -4.32 19.38 2.72
N PHE A 71 -3.89 18.15 2.42
CA PHE A 71 -2.54 17.70 2.68
C PHE A 71 -1.51 18.46 1.83
N THR A 72 -0.30 18.58 2.36
CA THR A 72 0.84 19.12 1.60
C THR A 72 1.54 17.95 0.89
N PRO A 73 1.70 17.99 -0.45
CA PRO A 73 2.42 16.96 -1.18
C PRO A 73 3.84 16.79 -0.67
N VAL A 74 4.26 15.53 -0.53
CA VAL A 74 5.60 15.16 -0.08
C VAL A 74 6.44 14.77 -1.29
N SER A 75 7.73 15.13 -1.30
CA SER A 75 8.64 14.67 -2.35
C SER A 75 8.88 13.16 -2.24
N ALA A 76 9.19 12.51 -3.36
CA ALA A 76 9.51 11.08 -3.38
C ALA A 76 10.67 10.72 -2.43
N ASP A 77 11.68 11.58 -2.32
CA ASP A 77 12.84 11.37 -1.43
C ASP A 77 12.42 11.42 0.05
N GLU A 78 11.58 12.39 0.40
CA GLU A 78 11.08 12.51 1.77
C GLU A 78 10.15 11.35 2.12
N GLU A 79 9.25 10.96 1.20
CA GLU A 79 8.39 9.79 1.37
C GLU A 79 9.23 8.53 1.56
N ALA A 80 10.22 8.28 0.70
CA ALA A 80 11.13 7.14 0.81
C ALA A 80 11.85 7.11 2.16
N ARG A 81 12.32 8.25 2.63
CA ARG A 81 13.01 8.36 3.93
C ARG A 81 12.13 7.92 5.09
N ARG A 82 10.83 8.24 5.03
CA ARG A 82 9.86 7.84 6.06
C ARG A 82 9.50 6.36 5.98
N VAL A 83 9.13 5.87 4.80
CA VAL A 83 8.51 4.56 4.67
C VAL A 83 9.50 3.39 4.63
N LEU A 84 10.68 3.56 4.00
CA LEU A 84 11.58 2.44 3.76
C LEU A 84 12.10 1.75 5.02
N PRO A 85 12.46 2.46 6.11
CA PRO A 85 12.85 1.81 7.37
C PRO A 85 11.73 0.94 7.93
N VAL A 86 10.48 1.43 7.92
CA VAL A 86 9.30 0.75 8.43
C VAL A 86 8.97 -0.48 7.58
N VAL A 87 8.90 -0.32 6.25
CA VAL A 87 8.67 -1.44 5.31
C VAL A 87 9.68 -2.55 5.52
N ARG A 88 10.97 -2.19 5.60
CA ARG A 88 12.06 -3.17 5.82
C ARG A 88 11.87 -3.94 7.13
N ALA A 89 11.63 -3.24 8.22
CA ALA A 89 11.52 -3.85 9.54
C ALA A 89 10.31 -4.80 9.62
N LEU A 90 9.14 -4.39 9.12
CA LEU A 90 7.95 -5.23 9.09
C LEU A 90 8.14 -6.45 8.18
N ALA A 91 8.73 -6.28 6.99
CA ALA A 91 8.99 -7.37 6.06
C ALA A 91 9.98 -8.40 6.62
N GLN A 92 10.99 -7.97 7.39
CA GLN A 92 11.94 -8.84 8.10
C GLN A 92 11.28 -9.66 9.21
N LYS A 93 10.18 -9.17 9.79
CA LYS A 93 9.34 -9.91 10.73
C LYS A 93 8.35 -10.86 10.06
N GLY A 94 8.35 -10.94 8.73
CA GLY A 94 7.50 -11.83 7.96
C GLY A 94 6.12 -11.25 7.62
N ALA A 95 5.88 -9.97 7.85
CA ALA A 95 4.65 -9.30 7.48
C ALA A 95 4.45 -9.24 5.96
N ILE A 96 3.21 -9.32 5.51
CA ILE A 96 2.83 -8.93 4.16
C ILE A 96 2.67 -7.41 4.18
N VAL A 97 3.59 -6.71 3.51
CA VAL A 97 3.62 -5.26 3.49
C VAL A 97 3.16 -4.74 2.13
N SER A 98 2.18 -3.84 2.17
CA SER A 98 1.77 -2.99 1.06
C SER A 98 2.44 -1.63 1.19
N ILE A 99 2.87 -1.05 0.09
CA ILE A 99 3.32 0.35 0.00
C ILE A 99 2.26 1.19 -0.67
N ASP A 100 1.71 2.16 0.06
CA ASP A 100 0.77 3.16 -0.48
C ASP A 100 1.58 4.36 -0.99
N THR A 101 1.74 4.43 -2.31
CA THR A 101 2.49 5.51 -2.96
C THR A 101 2.08 5.71 -4.41
N ARG A 102 2.10 6.97 -4.85
CA ARG A 102 1.98 7.37 -6.25
C ARG A 102 3.34 7.56 -6.95
N HIS A 103 4.44 7.48 -6.20
CA HIS A 103 5.79 7.69 -6.71
C HIS A 103 6.44 6.35 -7.10
N VAL A 104 6.69 6.15 -8.39
CA VAL A 104 7.27 4.90 -8.91
C VAL A 104 8.63 4.55 -8.29
N ASP A 105 9.45 5.56 -7.97
CA ASP A 105 10.77 5.32 -7.39
C ASP A 105 10.67 4.86 -5.92
N VAL A 106 9.68 5.37 -5.17
CA VAL A 106 9.35 4.89 -3.83
C VAL A 106 8.84 3.45 -3.89
N ALA A 107 7.92 3.14 -4.81
CA ALA A 107 7.40 1.78 -5.00
C ALA A 107 8.53 0.79 -5.30
N LYS A 108 9.43 1.13 -6.24
CA LYS A 108 10.60 0.32 -6.57
C LYS A 108 11.52 0.08 -5.38
N ALA A 109 11.78 1.13 -4.59
CA ALA A 109 12.63 1.04 -3.41
C ALA A 109 11.96 0.20 -2.31
N ALA A 110 10.66 0.36 -2.08
CA ALA A 110 9.90 -0.39 -1.10
C ALA A 110 9.85 -1.89 -1.44
N VAL A 111 9.60 -2.25 -2.69
CA VAL A 111 9.63 -3.66 -3.14
C VAL A 111 11.02 -4.27 -2.94
N ARG A 112 12.08 -3.53 -3.23
CA ARG A 112 13.46 -4.01 -2.97
C ARG A 112 13.75 -4.29 -1.50
N VAL A 113 13.15 -3.56 -0.58
CA VAL A 113 13.36 -3.77 0.86
C VAL A 113 12.34 -4.71 1.50
N GLY A 114 11.38 -5.21 0.71
CA GLY A 114 10.51 -6.31 1.14
C GLY A 114 9.01 -6.06 1.04
N ALA A 115 8.54 -4.92 0.51
CA ALA A 115 7.13 -4.77 0.20
C ALA A 115 6.70 -5.82 -0.84
N SER A 116 5.53 -6.39 -0.66
CA SER A 116 4.97 -7.46 -1.50
C SER A 116 3.79 -7.00 -2.33
N ILE A 117 3.27 -5.80 -2.03
CA ILE A 117 2.10 -5.20 -2.67
C ILE A 117 2.41 -3.73 -2.96
N VAL A 118 1.93 -3.23 -4.09
CA VAL A 118 1.90 -1.80 -4.42
C VAL A 118 0.45 -1.34 -4.44
N ASN A 119 0.14 -0.35 -3.60
CA ASN A 119 -1.15 0.32 -3.54
C ASN A 119 -0.98 1.73 -4.14
N ASP A 120 -1.70 2.03 -5.21
CA ASP A 120 -1.64 3.34 -5.87
C ASP A 120 -3.01 4.01 -5.87
N VAL A 121 -3.14 5.03 -5.02
CA VAL A 121 -4.37 5.81 -4.86
C VAL A 121 -4.73 6.64 -6.11
N THR A 122 -3.80 6.82 -7.06
CA THR A 122 -4.08 7.48 -8.34
C THR A 122 -4.69 6.54 -9.38
N GLY A 123 -4.80 5.24 -9.06
CA GLY A 123 -5.33 4.23 -9.95
C GLY A 123 -4.39 3.85 -11.09
N PHE A 124 -3.09 3.90 -10.85
CA PHE A 124 -2.04 3.57 -11.85
C PHE A 124 -2.10 4.47 -13.09
N THR A 125 -2.27 5.77 -12.87
CA THR A 125 -2.30 6.75 -13.97
C THR A 125 -0.91 7.03 -14.54
N ASP A 126 0.20 6.76 -13.79
CA ASP A 126 1.56 6.88 -14.30
C ASP A 126 1.96 5.63 -15.11
N PRO A 127 2.25 5.75 -16.42
CA PRO A 127 2.71 4.61 -17.25
C PRO A 127 3.97 3.93 -16.70
N LYS A 128 4.86 4.66 -16.02
CA LYS A 128 6.07 4.09 -15.40
C LYS A 128 5.75 3.16 -14.23
N MET A 129 4.71 3.51 -13.45
CA MET A 129 4.22 2.65 -12.38
C MET A 129 3.63 1.37 -12.95
N VAL A 130 2.82 1.51 -14.00
CA VAL A 130 2.25 0.37 -14.75
C VAL A 130 3.34 -0.56 -15.27
N GLU A 131 4.36 -0.01 -15.95
CA GLU A 131 5.48 -0.80 -16.46
C GLU A 131 6.25 -1.52 -15.35
N PHE A 132 6.47 -0.83 -14.22
CA PHE A 132 7.13 -1.42 -13.07
C PHE A 132 6.38 -2.62 -12.50
N VAL A 133 5.07 -2.48 -12.24
CA VAL A 133 4.30 -3.58 -11.63
C VAL A 133 4.10 -4.74 -12.59
N LYS A 134 3.97 -4.50 -13.90
CA LYS A 134 3.95 -5.56 -14.93
C LYS A 134 5.24 -6.40 -14.95
N GLY A 135 6.39 -5.79 -14.70
CA GLY A 135 7.69 -6.45 -14.64
C GLY A 135 8.03 -7.06 -13.28
N SER A 136 7.16 -6.91 -12.27
CA SER A 136 7.37 -7.38 -10.90
C SER A 136 6.44 -8.55 -10.56
N ASN A 137 6.73 -9.23 -9.43
CA ASN A 137 5.84 -10.24 -8.87
C ASN A 137 4.99 -9.69 -7.71
N CYS A 138 4.94 -8.36 -7.51
CA CYS A 138 4.16 -7.78 -6.44
C CYS A 138 2.66 -7.88 -6.71
N GLY A 139 1.86 -7.96 -5.64
CA GLY A 139 0.42 -7.73 -5.71
C GLY A 139 0.14 -6.27 -6.02
N VAL A 140 -1.06 -5.97 -6.51
CA VAL A 140 -1.47 -4.61 -6.88
C VAL A 140 -2.83 -4.31 -6.27
N ILE A 141 -2.94 -3.13 -5.62
CA ILE A 141 -4.20 -2.56 -5.15
C ILE A 141 -4.45 -1.28 -5.94
N VAL A 142 -5.61 -1.21 -6.58
CA VAL A 142 -5.99 -0.09 -7.45
C VAL A 142 -7.17 0.63 -6.84
N MET A 143 -7.01 1.92 -6.55
CA MET A 143 -8.12 2.76 -6.14
C MET A 143 -8.85 3.30 -7.39
N HIS A 144 -10.16 3.18 -7.41
CA HIS A 144 -11.01 3.87 -8.37
C HIS A 144 -11.58 5.13 -7.71
N ALA A 145 -11.09 6.31 -8.12
CA ALA A 145 -11.74 7.57 -7.82
C ALA A 145 -12.77 7.82 -8.93
N GLY A 146 -14.06 7.75 -8.61
CA GLY A 146 -15.11 8.16 -9.56
C GLY A 146 -14.91 9.62 -9.99
N GLU A 147 -15.50 9.99 -11.16
CA GLU A 147 -15.54 11.39 -11.61
C GLU A 147 -16.05 12.28 -10.46
N PRO A 148 -15.43 13.46 -10.21
CA PRO A 148 -15.93 14.41 -9.23
C PRO A 148 -17.32 14.87 -9.67
N THR A 149 -18.36 14.42 -8.99
CA THR A 149 -19.69 15.00 -9.18
C THR A 149 -19.81 16.24 -8.31
N GLU A 150 -20.48 17.29 -8.78
CA GLU A 150 -20.71 18.56 -8.05
C GLU A 150 -21.44 18.35 -6.71
N GLU A 151 -22.06 17.23 -6.49
CA GLU A 151 -22.70 16.82 -5.24
C GLU A 151 -21.72 15.95 -4.43
N ALA A 152 -20.92 16.58 -3.60
CA ALA A 152 -20.05 16.01 -2.56
C ALA A 152 -19.34 14.69 -2.92
N PRO A 153 -18.03 14.58 -2.75
CA PRO A 153 -17.29 13.37 -3.08
C PRO A 153 -17.74 12.23 -2.16
N LYS A 154 -18.70 11.44 -2.59
CA LYS A 154 -18.93 10.14 -2.00
C LYS A 154 -17.74 9.28 -2.40
N ARG A 155 -16.75 9.21 -1.53
CA ARG A 155 -15.62 8.28 -1.68
C ARG A 155 -16.18 6.86 -1.64
N HIS A 156 -16.42 6.29 -2.78
CA HIS A 156 -16.61 4.85 -2.90
C HIS A 156 -15.22 4.24 -3.07
N THR A 157 -14.59 3.87 -1.97
CA THR A 157 -13.37 3.05 -2.02
C THR A 157 -13.82 1.64 -2.37
N ALA A 158 -13.85 1.31 -3.65
CA ALA A 158 -13.95 -0.07 -4.08
C ALA A 158 -12.54 -0.62 -4.23
N VAL A 159 -12.11 -1.45 -3.29
CA VAL A 159 -10.90 -2.26 -3.46
C VAL A 159 -11.28 -3.40 -4.40
N GLN A 160 -10.93 -3.29 -5.66
CA GLN A 160 -11.10 -4.37 -6.63
C GLN A 160 -9.83 -5.21 -6.60
N LEU A 161 -9.92 -6.35 -5.91
CA LEU A 161 -8.86 -7.35 -5.90
C LEU A 161 -8.95 -8.15 -7.20
N ASP A 162 -8.08 -7.88 -8.15
CA ASP A 162 -7.93 -8.72 -9.33
C ASP A 162 -6.86 -9.79 -9.09
N THR A 163 -7.18 -11.01 -9.51
CA THR A 163 -6.28 -12.16 -9.42
C THR A 163 -5.20 -12.17 -10.51
N SER A 164 -5.31 -11.27 -11.49
CA SER A 164 -4.27 -11.02 -12.49
C SER A 164 -4.00 -9.52 -12.61
N ALA A 165 -3.05 -9.02 -11.83
CA ALA A 165 -2.59 -7.63 -11.94
C ALA A 165 -2.23 -7.27 -13.38
N ALA A 166 -1.70 -8.21 -14.17
CA ALA A 166 -1.37 -8.03 -15.58
C ALA A 166 -2.60 -7.78 -16.47
N ALA A 167 -3.75 -8.41 -16.20
CA ALA A 167 -4.95 -8.24 -17.04
C ALA A 167 -5.60 -6.88 -16.80
N PHE A 168 -5.70 -6.43 -15.55
CA PHE A 168 -6.29 -5.14 -15.20
C PHE A 168 -5.46 -3.95 -15.72
N VAL A 169 -4.14 -4.05 -15.62
CA VAL A 169 -3.22 -3.03 -16.12
C VAL A 169 -3.20 -2.99 -17.67
N ALA A 170 -3.46 -4.13 -18.34
CA ALA A 170 -3.56 -4.18 -19.80
C ALA A 170 -4.84 -3.51 -20.34
N GLU A 171 -5.91 -3.46 -19.57
CA GLU A 171 -7.19 -2.85 -19.97
C GLU A 171 -7.17 -1.32 -19.90
N LYS A 172 -6.26 -0.73 -19.10
CA LYS A 172 -6.09 0.73 -18.95
C LYS A 172 -4.92 1.32 -19.79
N ALA A 173 -4.12 0.50 -20.44
CA ALA A 173 -3.01 0.91 -21.30
C ALA A 173 -3.41 0.91 -22.77
#